data_894d596b2b443af734fb91e323ea45b4
#
_entry.id   894d596b2b443af734fb91e323ea45b4
#
_cell.length_a   1.000
_cell.length_b   1.000
_cell.length_c   1.000
_cell.angle_alpha   90.00
_cell.angle_beta   90.00
_cell.angle_gamma   90.00
#
_symmetry.space_group_name_H-M   'P 1'
#
loop_
_entity.id
_entity.type
_entity.pdbx_description
1 polymer ?
#
loop_
_entity_poly.entity_id
_entity_poly.type
_entity_poly.pdbx_seq_one_letter_code
_entity_poly.pdbx_strand_id
1 'polypeptide(L)'
;MPDWNKLRDDIAVTKKYVYLANAAIAPIPVPVYNKVSEFYNEVLNHGETSWNKWIEKTEETRDICAKFIGADSRDEIALTHSTSEGMNIVAHMLSDKGLVLSNELEFPSSNLPWLNKNVDNIKFVKARDGNKILIRDISKMIGKEEESSIKNSINNDGDNNNSNDKRTTTIVTSHVQYSTGFRQDLEGLHRLTKHNGLYFVVNSTQSLGALYFNVKDFGVDFMVSNGHKWMLSSFGIGILYIKKKYLRDPENFKPPFSSQSSQKRRENFNNNMKLDMSGTAARFEIGTPHFANIIALNAAIKYISRIGINQIERRILSITDYLIDKLQNLNLEILSPIEDKRYRSGIVVFKSNKRKKPTDIVTELQKRERIIVSARGKGIRVSPHFYNNEEDMDRLVAALKR
;
A
#
# COMPACT_ATOMS: atom_id res chain seq x y z
N MET A 1 -18.28 -8.38 20.06
CA MET A 1 -16.89 -7.98 19.76
C MET A 1 -16.11 -9.23 19.41
N PRO A 2 -15.06 -9.12 18.54
CA PRO A 2 -14.21 -10.26 18.24
C PRO A 2 -13.52 -10.80 19.50
N ASP A 3 -13.34 -12.11 19.59
CA ASP A 3 -12.50 -12.76 20.59
C ASP A 3 -11.02 -12.67 20.12
N TRP A 4 -10.32 -11.65 20.62
CA TRP A 4 -8.92 -11.37 20.22
C TRP A 4 -7.96 -12.48 20.64
N ASN A 5 -8.23 -13.19 21.74
CA ASN A 5 -7.39 -14.29 22.20
C ASN A 5 -7.48 -15.48 21.25
N LYS A 6 -8.72 -15.85 20.86
CA LYS A 6 -8.93 -16.91 19.87
C LYS A 6 -8.32 -16.56 18.51
N LEU A 7 -8.42 -15.29 18.07
CA LEU A 7 -7.81 -14.84 16.81
C LEU A 7 -6.26 -14.82 16.89
N ARG A 8 -5.70 -14.58 18.08
CA ARG A 8 -4.24 -14.68 18.30
C ARG A 8 -3.73 -16.10 18.12
N ASP A 9 -4.52 -17.13 18.45
CA ASP A 9 -4.16 -18.54 18.27
C ASP A 9 -3.93 -18.92 16.81
N ASP A 10 -4.62 -18.25 15.88
CA ASP A 10 -4.40 -18.41 14.43
C ASP A 10 -3.02 -17.88 13.96
N ILE A 11 -2.31 -17.14 14.79
CA ILE A 11 -1.02 -16.50 14.46
C ILE A 11 0.13 -17.25 15.15
N ALA A 12 0.56 -18.33 14.57
CA ALA A 12 1.50 -19.29 15.19
C ALA A 12 2.81 -18.67 15.73
N VAL A 13 3.31 -17.59 15.12
CA VAL A 13 4.54 -16.91 15.53
C VAL A 13 4.43 -16.32 16.95
N THR A 14 3.21 -15.96 17.41
CA THR A 14 2.98 -15.38 18.74
C THR A 14 3.27 -16.34 19.89
N LYS A 15 3.29 -17.65 19.62
CA LYS A 15 3.68 -18.68 20.60
C LYS A 15 5.18 -18.64 20.95
N LYS A 16 6.00 -18.04 20.07
CA LYS A 16 7.46 -18.00 20.23
C LYS A 16 8.01 -16.59 20.41
N TYR A 17 7.35 -15.58 19.85
CA TYR A 17 7.85 -14.22 19.77
C TYR A 17 6.75 -13.21 20.09
N VAL A 18 7.13 -12.07 20.65
CA VAL A 18 6.35 -10.84 20.57
C VAL A 18 6.61 -10.25 19.19
N TYR A 19 5.65 -10.43 18.28
CA TYR A 19 5.82 -10.05 16.87
C TYR A 19 5.18 -8.68 16.59
N LEU A 20 6.01 -7.66 16.37
CA LEU A 20 5.62 -6.25 16.23
C LEU A 20 6.20 -5.63 14.94
N ALA A 21 6.37 -6.43 13.88
CA ALA A 21 7.02 -5.99 12.64
C ALA A 21 6.10 -6.09 11.40
N ASN A 22 4.77 -5.97 11.56
CA ASN A 22 3.80 -6.14 10.46
C ASN A 22 4.00 -5.16 9.30
N ALA A 23 4.46 -3.93 9.58
CA ALA A 23 4.80 -2.96 8.54
C ALA A 23 6.00 -3.38 7.66
N ALA A 24 6.79 -4.38 8.08
CA ALA A 24 7.84 -5.00 7.26
C ALA A 24 7.28 -6.24 6.55
N ILE A 25 6.93 -7.25 7.32
CA ILE A 25 6.35 -8.52 6.87
C ILE A 25 5.38 -8.96 7.97
N ALA A 26 4.19 -9.41 7.61
CA ALA A 26 3.25 -9.99 8.56
C ALA A 26 3.34 -11.53 8.55
N PRO A 27 3.06 -12.19 9.69
CA PRO A 27 2.89 -13.63 9.72
C PRO A 27 1.62 -14.04 8.98
N ILE A 28 1.66 -15.18 8.32
CA ILE A 28 0.49 -15.76 7.65
C ILE A 28 -0.36 -16.48 8.71
N PRO A 29 -1.67 -16.18 8.83
CA PRO A 29 -2.58 -16.91 9.70
C PRO A 29 -2.74 -18.38 9.29
N VAL A 30 -2.90 -19.28 10.26
CA VAL A 30 -3.10 -20.72 10.01
C VAL A 30 -4.22 -20.99 8.99
N PRO A 31 -5.40 -20.34 9.06
CA PRO A 31 -6.45 -20.55 8.05
C PRO A 31 -6.02 -20.18 6.62
N VAL A 32 -5.17 -19.17 6.44
CA VAL A 32 -4.63 -18.77 5.13
C VAL A 32 -3.60 -19.78 4.65
N TYR A 33 -2.67 -20.18 5.52
CA TYR A 33 -1.68 -21.22 5.23
C TYR A 33 -2.34 -22.52 4.76
N ASN A 34 -3.40 -22.96 5.46
CA ASN A 34 -4.11 -24.19 5.10
C ASN A 34 -4.67 -24.14 3.68
N LYS A 35 -5.22 -23.00 3.24
CA LYS A 35 -5.75 -22.86 1.87
C LYS A 35 -4.65 -22.94 0.80
N VAL A 36 -3.47 -22.41 1.08
CA VAL A 36 -2.32 -22.53 0.17
C VAL A 36 -1.81 -23.98 0.13
N SER A 37 -1.79 -24.65 1.29
CA SER A 37 -1.39 -26.06 1.38
C SER A 37 -2.37 -26.99 0.65
N GLU A 38 -3.68 -26.74 0.77
CA GLU A 38 -4.72 -27.46 0.01
C GLU A 38 -4.47 -27.34 -1.50
N PHE A 39 -4.17 -26.13 -1.99
CA PHE A 39 -3.86 -25.90 -3.41
C PHE A 39 -2.63 -26.70 -3.87
N TYR A 40 -1.52 -26.67 -3.13
CA TYR A 40 -0.33 -27.41 -3.52
C TYR A 40 -0.53 -28.94 -3.45
N ASN A 41 -1.35 -29.42 -2.49
CA ASN A 41 -1.73 -30.82 -2.43
C ASN A 41 -2.60 -31.22 -3.65
N GLU A 42 -3.49 -30.34 -4.12
CA GLU A 42 -4.26 -30.57 -5.34
C GLU A 42 -3.36 -30.65 -6.56
N VAL A 43 -2.41 -29.71 -6.72
CA VAL A 43 -1.42 -29.74 -7.82
C VAL A 43 -0.55 -31.00 -7.75
N LEU A 44 -0.08 -31.37 -6.56
CA LEU A 44 0.76 -32.56 -6.36
C LEU A 44 0.06 -33.84 -6.80
N ASN A 45 -1.22 -34.00 -6.47
CA ASN A 45 -1.95 -35.25 -6.68
C ASN A 45 -2.70 -35.30 -8.02
N HIS A 46 -3.05 -34.15 -8.60
CA HIS A 46 -3.97 -34.06 -9.75
C HIS A 46 -3.43 -33.19 -10.91
N GLY A 47 -2.23 -32.57 -10.77
CA GLY A 47 -1.69 -31.71 -11.81
C GLY A 47 -2.64 -30.54 -12.13
N GLU A 48 -2.90 -30.31 -13.43
CA GLU A 48 -3.73 -29.21 -13.92
C GLU A 48 -5.23 -29.52 -14.02
N THR A 49 -5.69 -30.67 -13.54
CA THR A 49 -7.10 -31.11 -13.73
C THR A 49 -8.12 -30.12 -13.14
N SER A 50 -7.71 -29.28 -12.20
CA SER A 50 -8.52 -28.24 -11.58
C SER A 50 -8.33 -26.85 -12.16
N TRP A 51 -7.69 -26.69 -13.33
CA TRP A 51 -7.37 -25.41 -13.94
C TRP A 51 -8.56 -24.43 -13.97
N ASN A 52 -9.72 -24.87 -14.41
CA ASN A 52 -10.91 -24.01 -14.48
C ASN A 52 -11.37 -23.51 -13.10
N LYS A 53 -11.28 -24.35 -12.07
CA LYS A 53 -11.58 -23.92 -10.69
C LYS A 53 -10.59 -22.84 -10.20
N TRP A 54 -9.31 -22.92 -10.60
CA TRP A 54 -8.33 -21.91 -10.22
C TRP A 54 -8.57 -20.58 -10.94
N ILE A 55 -9.01 -20.62 -12.21
CA ILE A 55 -9.46 -19.42 -12.93
C ILE A 55 -10.68 -18.81 -12.26
N GLU A 56 -11.72 -19.61 -11.93
CA GLU A 56 -12.90 -19.14 -11.19
C GLU A 56 -12.51 -18.52 -9.84
N LYS A 57 -11.54 -19.14 -9.13
CA LYS A 57 -11.02 -18.60 -7.87
C LYS A 57 -10.30 -17.27 -8.07
N THR A 58 -9.63 -17.07 -9.19
CA THR A 58 -8.99 -15.79 -9.55
C THR A 58 -10.03 -14.70 -9.73
N GLU A 59 -11.13 -15.00 -10.46
CA GLU A 59 -12.24 -14.05 -10.65
C GLU A 59 -12.96 -13.74 -9.32
N GLU A 60 -13.22 -14.76 -8.50
CA GLU A 60 -13.76 -14.56 -7.14
C GLU A 60 -12.86 -13.66 -6.30
N THR A 61 -11.54 -13.79 -6.44
CA THR A 61 -10.57 -12.97 -5.71
C THR A 61 -10.65 -11.51 -6.12
N ARG A 62 -10.83 -11.21 -7.43
CA ARG A 62 -11.09 -9.83 -7.88
C ARG A 62 -12.38 -9.27 -7.31
N ASP A 63 -13.47 -10.07 -7.28
CA ASP A 63 -14.75 -9.65 -6.66
C ASP A 63 -14.58 -9.31 -5.18
N ILE A 64 -13.84 -10.14 -4.45
CA ILE A 64 -13.56 -9.93 -3.02
C ILE A 64 -12.69 -8.69 -2.81
N CYS A 65 -11.64 -8.50 -3.63
CA CYS A 65 -10.81 -7.30 -3.59
C CYS A 65 -11.64 -6.04 -3.87
N ALA A 66 -12.48 -6.05 -4.90
CA ALA A 66 -13.36 -4.93 -5.23
C ALA A 66 -14.27 -4.55 -4.05
N LYS A 67 -14.94 -5.52 -3.47
CA LYS A 67 -15.79 -5.31 -2.28
C LYS A 67 -15.00 -4.79 -1.09
N PHE A 68 -13.80 -5.31 -0.86
CA PHE A 68 -12.95 -4.95 0.28
C PHE A 68 -12.48 -3.51 0.23
N ILE A 69 -12.20 -2.96 -0.95
CA ILE A 69 -11.76 -1.58 -1.14
C ILE A 69 -12.88 -0.62 -1.58
N GLY A 70 -14.13 -1.10 -1.73
CA GLY A 70 -15.27 -0.28 -2.16
C GLY A 70 -15.26 0.09 -3.66
N ALA A 71 -14.58 -0.67 -4.53
CA ALA A 71 -14.64 -0.49 -5.98
C ALA A 71 -16.02 -0.85 -6.56
N ASP A 72 -16.33 -0.36 -7.77
CA ASP A 72 -17.63 -0.60 -8.40
C ASP A 72 -17.78 -2.04 -8.91
N SER A 73 -16.69 -2.60 -9.44
CA SER A 73 -16.70 -3.97 -9.96
C SER A 73 -15.29 -4.60 -9.93
N ARG A 74 -15.24 -5.93 -10.09
CA ARG A 74 -13.99 -6.67 -10.28
C ARG A 74 -13.20 -6.23 -11.50
N ASP A 75 -13.86 -5.62 -12.48
CA ASP A 75 -13.21 -5.12 -13.70
C ASP A 75 -12.17 -4.02 -13.42
N GLU A 76 -12.29 -3.35 -12.27
CA GLU A 76 -11.36 -2.32 -11.81
C GLU A 76 -10.14 -2.89 -11.08
N ILE A 77 -10.06 -4.22 -10.90
CA ILE A 77 -9.02 -4.89 -10.13
C ILE A 77 -8.07 -5.68 -11.06
N ALA A 78 -6.77 -5.39 -10.93
CA ALA A 78 -5.69 -6.24 -11.43
C ALA A 78 -4.93 -6.86 -10.25
N LEU A 79 -4.55 -8.13 -10.39
CA LEU A 79 -3.74 -8.86 -9.42
C LEU A 79 -2.27 -8.79 -9.87
N THR A 80 -1.47 -7.98 -9.18
CA THR A 80 -0.06 -7.76 -9.45
C THR A 80 0.82 -8.61 -8.52
N HIS A 81 2.12 -8.72 -8.82
CA HIS A 81 3.06 -9.45 -7.96
C HIS A 81 3.54 -8.61 -6.76
N SER A 82 3.44 -7.29 -6.88
CA SER A 82 3.92 -6.36 -5.85
C SER A 82 3.38 -4.94 -6.02
N THR A 83 3.48 -4.14 -4.95
CA THR A 83 3.28 -2.68 -5.02
C THR A 83 4.19 -2.02 -6.07
N SER A 84 5.43 -2.50 -6.19
CA SER A 84 6.39 -1.93 -7.16
C SER A 84 5.92 -2.13 -8.59
N GLU A 85 5.41 -3.31 -8.94
CA GLU A 85 4.84 -3.58 -10.26
C GLU A 85 3.63 -2.67 -10.52
N GLY A 86 2.66 -2.66 -9.61
CA GLY A 86 1.48 -1.80 -9.75
C GLY A 86 1.83 -0.33 -9.91
N MET A 87 2.81 0.19 -9.14
CA MET A 87 3.25 1.58 -9.25
C MET A 87 3.98 1.85 -10.57
N ASN A 88 4.77 0.91 -11.10
CA ASN A 88 5.41 1.04 -12.43
C ASN A 88 4.36 1.09 -13.55
N ILE A 89 3.28 0.30 -13.43
CA ILE A 89 2.16 0.35 -14.38
C ILE A 89 1.50 1.73 -14.36
N VAL A 90 1.18 2.25 -13.16
CA VAL A 90 0.55 3.58 -13.01
C VAL A 90 1.47 4.69 -13.52
N ALA A 91 2.76 4.64 -13.19
CA ALA A 91 3.74 5.61 -13.68
C ALA A 91 3.88 5.56 -15.20
N HIS A 92 3.82 4.38 -15.83
CA HIS A 92 3.81 4.26 -17.28
C HIS A 92 2.60 4.95 -17.91
N MET A 93 1.41 4.79 -17.32
CA MET A 93 0.17 5.38 -17.84
C MET A 93 0.10 6.90 -17.70
N LEU A 94 0.77 7.49 -16.70
CA LEU A 94 0.56 8.88 -16.32
C LEU A 94 1.79 9.79 -16.52
N SER A 95 3.00 9.24 -16.71
CA SER A 95 4.24 10.03 -16.76
C SER A 95 4.29 11.09 -17.86
N ASP A 96 3.59 10.87 -18.97
CA ASP A 96 3.57 11.79 -20.12
C ASP A 96 2.43 12.81 -20.05
N LYS A 97 1.58 12.74 -19.00
CA LYS A 97 0.40 13.61 -18.86
C LYS A 97 0.70 14.93 -18.13
N GLY A 98 1.89 15.11 -17.59
CA GLY A 98 2.34 16.33 -16.91
C GLY A 98 3.19 16.06 -15.68
N LEU A 99 3.27 17.06 -14.79
CA LEU A 99 4.08 17.01 -13.59
C LEU A 99 3.42 16.14 -12.50
N VAL A 100 4.23 15.34 -11.83
CA VAL A 100 3.82 14.50 -10.70
C VAL A 100 4.29 15.14 -9.40
N LEU A 101 3.39 15.31 -8.46
CA LEU A 101 3.71 15.78 -7.11
C LEU A 101 3.66 14.61 -6.13
N SER A 102 4.77 14.32 -5.50
CA SER A 102 4.93 13.30 -4.46
C SER A 102 5.53 13.93 -3.20
N ASN A 103 6.08 13.12 -2.29
CA ASN A 103 6.70 13.61 -1.07
C ASN A 103 7.96 12.81 -0.69
N GLU A 104 8.80 13.40 0.17
CA GLU A 104 10.09 12.82 0.57
C GLU A 104 9.98 11.65 1.57
N LEU A 105 8.81 11.44 2.19
CA LEU A 105 8.59 10.34 3.14
C LEU A 105 8.16 9.04 2.45
N GLU A 106 7.92 9.06 1.14
CA GLU A 106 7.46 7.90 0.40
C GLU A 106 8.49 6.76 0.41
N PHE A 107 7.97 5.54 0.40
CA PHE A 107 8.80 4.37 0.13
C PHE A 107 9.33 4.41 -1.31
N PRO A 108 10.55 3.94 -1.58
CA PRO A 108 11.15 3.99 -2.92
C PRO A 108 10.25 3.49 -4.04
N SER A 109 9.43 2.45 -3.81
CA SER A 109 8.50 1.95 -4.84
C SER A 109 7.43 2.95 -5.27
N SER A 110 7.13 3.98 -4.46
CA SER A 110 6.19 5.05 -4.84
C SER A 110 6.85 6.11 -5.73
N ASN A 111 8.14 6.38 -5.56
CA ASN A 111 8.83 7.47 -6.23
C ASN A 111 9.73 7.04 -7.40
N LEU A 112 10.45 5.91 -7.26
CA LEU A 112 11.40 5.44 -8.27
C LEU A 112 10.79 5.19 -9.66
N PRO A 113 9.56 4.66 -9.81
CA PRO A 113 8.96 4.49 -11.13
C PRO A 113 8.80 5.79 -11.91
N TRP A 114 8.48 6.89 -11.25
CA TRP A 114 8.32 8.21 -11.85
C TRP A 114 9.68 8.82 -12.21
N LEU A 115 10.65 8.74 -11.29
CA LEU A 115 12.03 9.17 -11.55
C LEU A 115 12.66 8.43 -12.73
N ASN A 116 12.38 7.12 -12.85
CA ASN A 116 12.86 6.31 -13.96
C ASN A 116 12.25 6.69 -15.31
N LYS A 117 11.02 7.22 -15.31
CA LYS A 117 10.36 7.71 -16.54
C LYS A 117 10.91 9.06 -16.97
N ASN A 118 10.92 10.02 -16.08
CA ASN A 118 11.51 11.34 -16.31
C ASN A 118 11.74 12.06 -14.97
N VAL A 119 12.99 12.29 -14.62
CA VAL A 119 13.39 12.94 -13.36
C VAL A 119 12.85 14.38 -13.24
N ASP A 120 12.68 15.08 -14.35
CA ASP A 120 12.20 16.47 -14.36
C ASP A 120 10.68 16.58 -14.19
N ASN A 121 9.95 15.45 -14.32
CA ASN A 121 8.50 15.41 -14.23
C ASN A 121 7.98 15.05 -12.83
N ILE A 122 8.84 14.94 -11.82
CA ILE A 122 8.41 14.68 -10.45
C ILE A 122 9.01 15.71 -9.49
N LYS A 123 8.16 16.24 -8.61
CA LYS A 123 8.56 17.13 -7.50
C LYS A 123 8.13 16.56 -6.16
N PHE A 124 8.87 16.93 -5.11
CA PHE A 124 8.70 16.38 -3.78
C PHE A 124 8.31 17.45 -2.77
N VAL A 125 7.17 17.27 -2.12
CA VAL A 125 6.78 18.05 -0.94
C VAL A 125 7.66 17.62 0.23
N LYS A 126 8.27 18.61 0.89
CA LYS A 126 9.09 18.36 2.09
C LYS A 126 8.21 18.10 3.32
N ALA A 127 8.68 17.21 4.16
CA ALA A 127 8.00 16.90 5.42
C ALA A 127 8.15 18.04 6.44
N ARG A 128 7.08 18.35 7.14
CA ARG A 128 7.14 19.22 8.34
C ARG A 128 7.67 18.41 9.51
N ASP A 129 8.56 19.01 10.26
CA ASP A 129 9.19 18.40 11.44
C ASP A 129 9.79 17.01 11.13
N GLY A 130 10.03 16.71 9.83
CA GLY A 130 10.56 15.44 9.34
C GLY A 130 9.59 14.25 9.41
N ASN A 131 8.31 14.45 9.73
CA ASN A 131 7.42 13.33 9.99
C ASN A 131 5.99 13.43 9.41
N LYS A 132 5.58 14.55 8.84
CA LYS A 132 4.21 14.74 8.32
C LYS A 132 4.16 15.56 7.03
N ILE A 133 3.22 15.23 6.15
CA ILE A 133 2.94 15.92 4.88
C ILE A 133 1.55 16.51 4.95
N LEU A 134 1.42 17.82 5.12
CA LEU A 134 0.13 18.46 5.29
C LEU A 134 -0.45 18.91 3.93
N ILE A 135 -1.77 18.87 3.81
CA ILE A 135 -2.48 19.29 2.59
C ILE A 135 -2.11 20.69 2.15
N ARG A 136 -1.98 21.63 3.11
CA ARG A 136 -1.57 23.00 2.82
C ARG A 136 -0.21 23.12 2.13
N ASP A 137 0.73 22.19 2.39
CA ASP A 137 2.04 22.19 1.78
C ASP A 137 1.97 21.66 0.34
N ILE A 138 1.12 20.66 0.12
CA ILE A 138 0.79 20.12 -1.21
C ILE A 138 0.10 21.20 -2.05
N SER A 139 -0.94 21.84 -1.51
CA SER A 139 -1.69 22.93 -2.18
C SER A 139 -0.79 24.10 -2.56
N LYS A 140 0.12 24.50 -1.66
CA LYS A 140 1.08 25.58 -1.93
C LYS A 140 2.07 25.23 -3.06
N MET A 141 2.43 23.95 -3.21
CA MET A 141 3.28 23.51 -4.33
C MET A 141 2.52 23.61 -5.65
N ILE A 142 1.26 23.18 -5.70
CA ILE A 142 0.41 23.28 -6.89
C ILE A 142 0.29 24.75 -7.33
N GLY A 143 -0.07 25.67 -6.41
CA GLY A 143 -0.22 27.10 -6.73
C GLY A 143 1.07 27.77 -7.22
N LYS A 144 2.24 27.41 -6.68
CA LYS A 144 3.53 27.92 -7.17
C LYS A 144 3.83 27.47 -8.60
N GLU A 145 3.47 26.25 -8.95
CA GLU A 145 3.64 25.71 -10.31
C GLU A 145 2.76 26.45 -11.30
N GLU A 146 1.51 26.76 -10.94
CA GLU A 146 0.59 27.55 -11.78
C GLU A 146 1.11 28.97 -12.00
N GLU A 147 1.62 29.66 -10.96
CA GLU A 147 2.22 30.99 -11.07
C GLU A 147 3.49 30.98 -11.94
N SER A 148 4.31 29.96 -11.86
CA SER A 148 5.51 29.81 -12.68
C SER A 148 5.14 29.62 -14.17
N SER A 149 4.16 28.78 -14.43
CA SER A 149 3.66 28.51 -15.79
C SER A 149 3.10 29.77 -16.45
N ILE A 150 2.34 30.58 -15.70
CA ILE A 150 1.79 31.85 -16.19
C ILE A 150 2.92 32.87 -16.49
N LYS A 151 3.92 33.01 -15.61
CA LYS A 151 5.03 33.94 -15.81
C LYS A 151 5.87 33.59 -17.04
N ASN A 152 6.11 32.30 -17.26
CA ASN A 152 6.91 31.85 -18.39
C ASN A 152 6.14 32.00 -19.73
N SER A 153 4.81 31.82 -19.73
CA SER A 153 3.99 32.09 -20.94
C SER A 153 3.93 33.58 -21.28
N ILE A 154 3.98 34.48 -20.30
CA ILE A 154 3.97 35.94 -20.53
C ILE A 154 5.33 36.45 -21.05
N ASN A 155 6.46 35.81 -20.64
CA ASN A 155 7.79 36.22 -21.03
C ASN A 155 8.28 35.64 -22.37
N ASN A 156 7.53 34.75 -23.00
CA ASN A 156 7.85 34.08 -24.28
C ASN A 156 6.96 34.56 -25.44
N ASP A 157 6.79 35.87 -25.60
CA ASP A 157 6.18 36.46 -26.80
C ASP A 157 7.18 36.48 -27.99
N GLY A 158 7.70 35.35 -28.38
CA GLY A 158 8.57 35.23 -29.54
C GLY A 158 9.18 33.85 -29.69
N ASP A 159 8.63 33.10 -30.63
CA ASP A 159 9.20 31.86 -31.18
C ASP A 159 9.87 30.89 -30.21
N ASN A 160 9.09 29.89 -29.79
CA ASN A 160 9.52 28.48 -29.81
C ASN A 160 8.55 27.56 -29.08
N ASN A 161 8.13 26.50 -29.75
CA ASN A 161 7.36 25.36 -29.27
C ASN A 161 8.06 24.50 -28.16
N ASN A 162 8.75 25.13 -27.23
CA ASN A 162 9.53 24.46 -26.17
C ASN A 162 9.29 25.04 -24.77
N SER A 163 8.04 25.46 -24.44
CA SER A 163 7.71 25.75 -23.05
C SER A 163 7.56 24.44 -22.28
N ASN A 164 8.65 24.01 -21.63
CA ASN A 164 8.70 22.87 -20.68
C ASN A 164 7.93 23.16 -19.38
N ASP A 165 6.93 24.02 -19.41
CA ASP A 165 6.16 24.42 -18.23
C ASP A 165 4.99 23.48 -18.02
N LYS A 166 5.29 22.30 -17.47
CA LYS A 166 4.30 21.24 -17.23
C LYS A 166 3.51 21.55 -15.97
N ARG A 167 2.20 21.76 -16.12
CA ARG A 167 1.25 21.83 -15.03
C ARG A 167 1.24 20.51 -14.23
N THR A 168 1.11 20.59 -12.90
CA THR A 168 0.85 19.42 -12.05
C THR A 168 -0.42 18.72 -12.49
N THR A 169 -0.33 17.43 -12.79
CA THR A 169 -1.46 16.60 -13.23
C THR A 169 -1.74 15.42 -12.31
N THR A 170 -0.78 15.04 -11.47
CA THR A 170 -0.85 13.82 -10.66
C THR A 170 -0.35 14.07 -9.24
N ILE A 171 -1.11 13.61 -8.25
CA ILE A 171 -0.64 13.50 -6.86
C ILE A 171 -0.43 12.02 -6.54
N VAL A 172 0.76 11.70 -6.03
CA VAL A 172 1.13 10.35 -5.56
C VAL A 172 1.45 10.41 -4.07
N THR A 173 0.76 9.60 -3.27
CA THR A 173 1.01 9.52 -1.82
C THR A 173 0.68 8.16 -1.25
N SER A 174 1.35 7.79 -0.15
CA SER A 174 0.95 6.67 0.69
C SER A 174 -0.17 7.11 1.64
N HIS A 175 -1.16 6.23 1.89
CA HIS A 175 -2.15 6.45 2.96
C HIS A 175 -1.49 6.48 4.34
N VAL A 176 -0.49 5.63 4.56
CA VAL A 176 0.36 5.66 5.76
C VAL A 176 1.83 5.63 5.36
N GLN A 177 2.61 6.58 5.88
CA GLN A 177 4.03 6.66 5.60
C GLN A 177 4.80 5.57 6.35
N TYR A 178 5.61 4.80 5.62
CA TYR A 178 6.30 3.62 6.17
C TYR A 178 7.36 3.95 7.22
N SER A 179 7.95 5.14 7.14
CA SER A 179 9.08 5.58 7.98
C SER A 179 8.65 6.28 9.26
N THR A 180 7.47 6.90 9.28
CA THR A 180 6.97 7.72 10.39
C THR A 180 5.65 7.26 10.96
N GLY A 181 4.88 6.45 10.20
CA GLY A 181 3.52 6.09 10.57
C GLY A 181 2.50 7.22 10.38
N PHE A 182 2.88 8.34 9.76
CA PHE A 182 1.96 9.42 9.47
C PHE A 182 0.81 8.91 8.57
N ARG A 183 -0.42 9.08 9.05
CA ARG A 183 -1.65 8.80 8.28
C ARG A 183 -2.04 10.05 7.51
N GLN A 184 -2.06 9.95 6.19
CA GLN A 184 -2.44 11.02 5.29
C GLN A 184 -3.94 11.28 5.30
N ASP A 185 -4.36 12.54 5.28
CA ASP A 185 -5.75 12.93 5.10
C ASP A 185 -6.17 12.76 3.62
N LEU A 186 -6.63 11.55 3.27
CA LEU A 186 -7.05 11.24 1.90
C LEU A 186 -8.33 11.98 1.48
N GLU A 187 -9.24 12.26 2.41
CA GLU A 187 -10.47 13.02 2.10
C GLU A 187 -10.15 14.47 1.73
N GLY A 188 -9.24 15.08 2.48
CA GLY A 188 -8.75 16.42 2.16
C GLY A 188 -7.99 16.45 0.83
N LEU A 189 -7.18 15.43 0.54
CA LEU A 189 -6.51 15.29 -0.76
C LEU A 189 -7.50 15.05 -1.88
N HIS A 190 -8.55 14.27 -1.67
CA HIS A 190 -9.61 14.10 -2.66
C HIS A 190 -10.26 15.43 -3.04
N ARG A 191 -10.59 16.27 -2.04
CA ARG A 191 -11.13 17.62 -2.34
C ARG A 191 -10.17 18.45 -3.16
N LEU A 192 -8.87 18.42 -2.82
CA LEU A 192 -7.82 19.14 -3.56
C LEU A 192 -7.66 18.63 -5.00
N THR A 193 -7.56 17.30 -5.19
CA THR A 193 -7.40 16.70 -6.52
C THR A 193 -8.61 16.92 -7.41
N LYS A 194 -9.81 16.81 -6.84
CA LYS A 194 -11.06 17.06 -7.57
C LYS A 194 -11.17 18.52 -8.01
N HIS A 195 -10.84 19.48 -7.14
CA HIS A 195 -10.87 20.90 -7.44
C HIS A 195 -9.94 21.28 -8.59
N ASN A 196 -8.73 20.69 -8.62
CA ASN A 196 -7.70 21.00 -9.61
C ASN A 196 -7.69 20.04 -10.82
N GLY A 197 -8.60 19.07 -10.88
CA GLY A 197 -8.68 18.10 -11.99
C GLY A 197 -7.47 17.18 -12.09
N LEU A 198 -6.88 16.77 -10.94
CA LEU A 198 -5.67 15.97 -10.88
C LEU A 198 -5.96 14.47 -10.77
N TYR A 199 -5.09 13.64 -11.30
CA TYR A 199 -5.07 12.20 -11.02
C TYR A 199 -4.63 11.97 -9.57
N PHE A 200 -5.33 11.08 -8.88
CA PHE A 200 -5.03 10.73 -7.49
C PHE A 200 -4.58 9.27 -7.35
N VAL A 201 -3.28 9.09 -7.08
CA VAL A 201 -2.62 7.79 -6.93
C VAL A 201 -2.29 7.55 -5.46
N VAL A 202 -2.78 6.43 -4.91
CA VAL A 202 -2.58 6.10 -3.50
C VAL A 202 -1.87 4.75 -3.33
N ASN A 203 -0.76 4.76 -2.59
CA ASN A 203 -0.13 3.55 -2.09
C ASN A 203 -0.75 3.19 -0.72
N SER A 204 -1.58 2.16 -0.68
CA SER A 204 -2.24 1.69 0.54
C SER A 204 -1.51 0.54 1.25
N THR A 205 -0.28 0.24 0.84
CA THR A 205 0.53 -0.89 1.35
C THR A 205 0.69 -0.90 2.87
N GLN A 206 0.72 0.25 3.52
CA GLN A 206 0.89 0.36 4.97
C GLN A 206 -0.42 0.58 5.73
N SER A 207 -1.56 0.47 5.06
CA SER A 207 -2.88 0.68 5.67
C SER A 207 -3.90 -0.41 5.34
N LEU A 208 -3.89 -0.96 4.11
CA LEU A 208 -4.89 -1.91 3.67
C LEU A 208 -4.79 -3.22 4.46
N GLY A 209 -5.88 -3.57 5.16
CA GLY A 209 -5.95 -4.68 6.11
C GLY A 209 -5.79 -4.28 7.58
N ALA A 210 -5.29 -3.05 7.87
CA ALA A 210 -5.15 -2.51 9.22
C ALA A 210 -6.12 -1.37 9.51
N LEU A 211 -6.34 -0.49 8.53
CA LEU A 211 -7.16 0.71 8.64
C LEU A 211 -8.26 0.68 7.59
N TYR A 212 -9.35 1.39 7.85
CA TYR A 212 -10.40 1.58 6.86
C TYR A 212 -9.84 2.24 5.59
N PHE A 213 -10.20 1.67 4.45
CA PHE A 213 -9.84 2.18 3.14
C PHE A 213 -10.96 1.94 2.13
N ASN A 214 -11.41 2.99 1.46
CA ASN A 214 -12.44 2.90 0.44
C ASN A 214 -12.11 3.85 -0.71
N VAL A 215 -12.00 3.32 -1.93
CA VAL A 215 -11.58 4.09 -3.12
C VAL A 215 -12.59 5.17 -3.52
N LYS A 216 -13.88 4.99 -3.22
CA LYS A 216 -14.93 5.95 -3.51
C LYS A 216 -14.94 7.09 -2.50
N ASP A 217 -14.91 6.75 -1.21
CA ASP A 217 -14.93 7.74 -0.13
C ASP A 217 -13.71 8.67 -0.22
N PHE A 218 -12.56 8.10 -0.54
CA PHE A 218 -11.31 8.84 -0.72
C PHE A 218 -11.08 9.36 -2.15
N GLY A 219 -12.01 9.09 -3.07
CA GLY A 219 -11.96 9.57 -4.45
C GLY A 219 -10.71 9.17 -5.24
N VAL A 220 -10.15 8.01 -4.93
CA VAL A 220 -8.92 7.49 -5.50
C VAL A 220 -9.13 7.11 -6.96
N ASP A 221 -8.20 7.47 -7.84
CA ASP A 221 -8.24 7.08 -9.24
C ASP A 221 -7.41 5.81 -9.50
N PHE A 222 -6.28 5.67 -8.81
CA PHE A 222 -5.40 4.50 -8.89
C PHE A 222 -4.91 4.13 -7.48
N MET A 223 -4.99 2.86 -7.11
CA MET A 223 -4.48 2.37 -5.82
C MET A 223 -3.60 1.16 -6.03
N VAL A 224 -2.51 1.09 -5.28
CA VAL A 224 -1.64 -0.08 -5.21
C VAL A 224 -1.46 -0.56 -3.78
N SER A 225 -1.36 -1.88 -3.61
CA SER A 225 -1.07 -2.50 -2.33
C SER A 225 -0.34 -3.83 -2.53
N ASN A 226 0.16 -4.44 -1.44
CA ASN A 226 0.65 -5.83 -1.44
C ASN A 226 -0.04 -6.68 -0.37
N GLY A 227 0.07 -8.01 -0.50
CA GLY A 227 -0.58 -8.95 0.40
C GLY A 227 0.18 -9.26 1.69
N HIS A 228 1.52 -9.26 1.65
CA HIS A 228 2.38 -9.83 2.72
C HIS A 228 2.62 -8.93 3.92
N LYS A 229 1.89 -7.82 4.05
CA LYS A 229 1.95 -6.93 5.21
C LYS A 229 0.63 -6.98 5.98
N TRP A 230 -0.04 -5.87 6.08
CA TRP A 230 -1.28 -5.72 6.86
C TRP A 230 -2.45 -6.58 6.39
N MET A 231 -2.43 -7.07 5.15
CA MET A 231 -3.43 -8.04 4.67
C MET A 231 -3.17 -9.49 5.08
N LEU A 232 -2.04 -9.80 5.76
CA LEU A 232 -1.73 -11.14 6.30
C LEU A 232 -1.73 -12.25 5.24
N SER A 233 -1.41 -11.91 3.98
CA SER A 233 -1.35 -12.83 2.84
C SER A 233 0.09 -13.25 2.52
N SER A 234 0.27 -14.03 1.46
CA SER A 234 1.57 -14.46 0.97
C SER A 234 2.36 -13.34 0.30
N PHE A 235 3.63 -13.61 0.04
CA PHE A 235 4.48 -12.81 -0.85
C PHE A 235 4.07 -13.00 -2.31
N GLY A 236 4.52 -12.08 -3.19
CA GLY A 236 4.31 -12.21 -4.63
C GLY A 236 2.86 -11.98 -5.07
N ILE A 237 2.07 -11.26 -4.28
CA ILE A 237 0.72 -10.83 -4.63
C ILE A 237 0.47 -9.40 -4.19
N GLY A 238 -0.21 -8.63 -5.04
CA GLY A 238 -0.66 -7.28 -4.77
C GLY A 238 -1.97 -6.97 -5.48
N ILE A 239 -2.52 -5.81 -5.20
CA ILE A 239 -3.75 -5.30 -5.80
C ILE A 239 -3.40 -3.99 -6.51
N LEU A 240 -3.78 -3.87 -7.76
CA LEU A 240 -3.85 -2.61 -8.51
C LEU A 240 -5.33 -2.32 -8.80
N TYR A 241 -5.83 -1.21 -8.28
CA TYR A 241 -7.13 -0.66 -8.62
C TYR A 241 -6.97 0.44 -9.66
N ILE A 242 -7.80 0.41 -10.69
CA ILE A 242 -7.89 1.43 -11.72
C ILE A 242 -9.36 1.81 -11.89
N LYS A 243 -9.69 3.06 -11.66
CA LYS A 243 -11.05 3.56 -11.78
C LYS A 243 -11.61 3.36 -13.19
N LYS A 244 -12.82 2.85 -13.28
CA LYS A 244 -13.49 2.41 -14.54
C LYS A 244 -13.40 3.40 -15.71
N LYS A 245 -13.46 4.72 -15.43
CA LYS A 245 -13.37 5.75 -16.49
C LYS A 245 -12.08 5.64 -17.32
N TYR A 246 -10.95 5.23 -16.71
CA TYR A 246 -9.66 5.09 -17.39
C TYR A 246 -9.53 3.75 -18.14
N LEU A 247 -10.29 2.74 -17.74
CA LEU A 247 -10.33 1.46 -18.42
C LEU A 247 -11.06 1.53 -19.76
N ARG A 248 -11.99 2.50 -19.92
CA ARG A 248 -12.75 2.73 -21.15
C ARG A 248 -11.93 3.39 -22.26
N ASP A 249 -10.74 3.87 -21.95
CA ASP A 249 -9.83 4.53 -22.89
C ASP A 249 -8.49 3.76 -22.96
N PRO A 250 -8.49 2.58 -23.62
CA PRO A 250 -7.31 1.72 -23.68
C PRO A 250 -6.18 2.33 -24.50
N GLU A 251 -6.45 3.27 -25.39
CA GLU A 251 -5.43 3.93 -26.20
C GLU A 251 -4.58 4.91 -25.36
N ASN A 252 -5.21 5.66 -24.44
CA ASN A 252 -4.52 6.60 -23.57
C ASN A 252 -3.99 5.98 -22.28
N PHE A 253 -4.46 4.76 -21.90
CA PHE A 253 -4.07 4.04 -20.69
C PHE A 253 -3.64 2.61 -21.03
N LYS A 254 -2.57 2.52 -21.82
CA LYS A 254 -1.97 1.23 -22.23
C LYS A 254 -1.16 0.59 -21.11
N PRO A 255 -1.15 -0.74 -21.01
CA PRO A 255 -0.19 -1.43 -20.15
C PRO A 255 1.25 -1.27 -20.72
N PRO A 256 2.28 -1.29 -19.84
CA PRO A 256 3.69 -1.25 -20.27
C PRO A 256 4.15 -2.54 -20.99
N PHE A 257 3.35 -3.57 -20.93
CA PHE A 257 3.57 -4.89 -21.52
C PHE A 257 2.22 -5.47 -21.98
N SER A 258 2.25 -6.48 -22.80
CA SER A 258 1.06 -7.22 -23.22
C SER A 258 1.23 -8.71 -22.93
N SER A 259 0.14 -9.31 -22.45
CA SER A 259 0.05 -10.74 -22.18
C SER A 259 -1.30 -11.28 -22.65
N GLN A 260 -1.55 -12.56 -22.46
CA GLN A 260 -2.86 -13.14 -22.76
C GLN A 260 -4.01 -12.44 -22.02
N SER A 261 -3.76 -11.94 -20.82
CA SER A 261 -4.76 -11.17 -20.02
C SER A 261 -5.06 -9.80 -20.64
N SER A 262 -4.18 -9.25 -21.48
CA SER A 262 -4.41 -7.98 -22.18
C SER A 262 -5.46 -8.10 -23.31
N GLN A 263 -5.77 -9.31 -23.75
CA GLN A 263 -6.72 -9.58 -24.84
C GLN A 263 -8.16 -9.66 -24.30
N LYS A 264 -9.11 -9.10 -25.06
CA LYS A 264 -10.55 -9.18 -24.77
C LYS A 264 -11.10 -10.60 -24.93
N ARG A 265 -10.60 -11.35 -25.91
CA ARG A 265 -10.93 -12.76 -26.13
C ARG A 265 -9.65 -13.56 -26.36
N ARG A 266 -9.32 -14.43 -25.41
CA ARG A 266 -8.11 -15.27 -25.47
C ARG A 266 -8.05 -16.14 -26.71
N GLU A 267 -9.19 -16.55 -27.25
CA GLU A 267 -9.34 -17.45 -28.40
C GLU A 267 -9.05 -16.79 -29.75
N ASN A 268 -9.19 -15.46 -29.85
CA ASN A 268 -9.09 -14.75 -31.15
C ASN A 268 -7.65 -14.43 -31.57
N PHE A 269 -6.65 -14.59 -30.72
CA PHE A 269 -5.26 -14.26 -31.06
C PHE A 269 -4.74 -15.15 -32.22
N ASN A 270 -5.09 -16.45 -32.20
CA ASN A 270 -4.63 -17.41 -33.19
C ASN A 270 -5.17 -17.15 -34.63
N ASN A 271 -6.28 -16.42 -34.75
CA ASN A 271 -6.96 -16.24 -36.04
C ASN A 271 -6.62 -14.94 -36.75
N ASN A 272 -6.28 -13.85 -36.03
CA ASN A 272 -6.16 -12.51 -36.64
C ASN A 272 -4.88 -11.73 -36.30
N MET A 273 -4.04 -12.20 -35.38
CA MET A 273 -2.82 -11.51 -34.87
C MET A 273 -3.04 -10.03 -34.54
N LYS A 274 -4.25 -9.66 -34.12
CA LYS A 274 -4.61 -8.30 -33.71
C LYS A 274 -4.76 -8.23 -32.19
N LEU A 275 -4.18 -7.21 -31.59
CA LEU A 275 -4.39 -6.86 -30.21
C LEU A 275 -5.76 -6.20 -30.05
N ASP A 276 -6.77 -6.95 -29.57
CA ASP A 276 -8.06 -6.42 -29.13
C ASP A 276 -8.01 -6.27 -27.61
N MET A 277 -7.69 -5.06 -27.15
CA MET A 277 -7.37 -4.81 -25.75
C MET A 277 -8.58 -4.95 -24.84
N SER A 278 -8.40 -5.71 -23.75
CA SER A 278 -9.43 -5.88 -22.71
C SER A 278 -9.82 -4.55 -22.08
N GLY A 279 -11.13 -4.32 -21.89
CA GLY A 279 -11.69 -3.17 -21.18
C GLY A 279 -11.62 -3.25 -19.65
N THR A 280 -10.92 -4.27 -19.08
CA THR A 280 -10.79 -4.46 -17.63
C THR A 280 -9.36 -4.24 -17.16
N ALA A 281 -9.20 -4.06 -15.84
CA ALA A 281 -7.87 -3.92 -15.23
C ALA A 281 -7.01 -5.19 -15.39
N ALA A 282 -7.62 -6.35 -15.62
CA ALA A 282 -6.88 -7.59 -15.90
C ALA A 282 -5.92 -7.46 -17.10
N ARG A 283 -6.13 -6.49 -18.01
CA ARG A 283 -5.18 -6.22 -19.11
C ARG A 283 -3.77 -5.83 -18.64
N PHE A 284 -3.64 -5.41 -17.38
CA PHE A 284 -2.37 -5.06 -16.75
C PHE A 284 -1.69 -6.21 -16.04
N GLU A 285 -2.26 -7.41 -16.08
CA GLU A 285 -1.65 -8.62 -15.52
C GLU A 285 -0.73 -9.29 -16.54
N ILE A 286 0.36 -9.88 -16.03
CA ILE A 286 1.39 -10.49 -16.86
C ILE A 286 1.52 -11.99 -16.59
N GLY A 287 1.57 -12.77 -17.66
CA GLY A 287 1.85 -14.22 -17.59
C GLY A 287 0.70 -15.06 -17.03
N THR A 288 1.07 -16.25 -16.57
CA THR A 288 0.15 -17.17 -15.89
C THR A 288 -0.17 -16.66 -14.48
N PRO A 289 -1.44 -16.69 -14.04
CA PRO A 289 -1.81 -16.27 -12.71
C PRO A 289 -1.06 -17.07 -11.62
N HIS A 290 -0.58 -16.39 -10.60
CA HIS A 290 0.07 -17.00 -9.44
C HIS A 290 -0.98 -17.60 -8.49
N PHE A 291 -1.61 -18.70 -8.88
CA PHE A 291 -2.79 -19.28 -8.21
C PHE A 291 -2.61 -19.45 -6.69
N ALA A 292 -1.47 -19.98 -6.21
CA ALA A 292 -1.21 -20.15 -4.78
C ALA A 292 -1.30 -18.82 -4.02
N ASN A 293 -0.73 -17.75 -4.59
CA ASN A 293 -0.72 -16.43 -3.97
C ASN A 293 -2.10 -15.75 -4.06
N ILE A 294 -2.83 -15.98 -5.15
CA ILE A 294 -4.21 -15.49 -5.34
C ILE A 294 -5.13 -16.17 -4.32
N ILE A 295 -4.98 -17.48 -4.09
CA ILE A 295 -5.73 -18.23 -3.07
C ILE A 295 -5.39 -17.72 -1.67
N ALA A 296 -4.11 -17.43 -1.41
CA ALA A 296 -3.70 -16.81 -0.15
C ALA A 296 -4.38 -15.45 0.07
N LEU A 297 -4.41 -14.58 -0.95
CA LEU A 297 -5.06 -13.28 -0.89
C LEU A 297 -6.57 -13.40 -0.65
N ASN A 298 -7.24 -14.32 -1.37
CA ASN A 298 -8.65 -14.62 -1.19
C ASN A 298 -8.95 -15.01 0.27
N ALA A 299 -8.20 -15.97 0.80
CA ALA A 299 -8.38 -16.46 2.17
C ALA A 299 -8.09 -15.36 3.20
N ALA A 300 -7.05 -14.55 2.99
CA ALA A 300 -6.65 -13.47 3.88
C ALA A 300 -7.71 -12.35 3.93
N ILE A 301 -8.21 -11.89 2.78
CA ILE A 301 -9.27 -10.88 2.74
C ILE A 301 -10.56 -11.40 3.39
N LYS A 302 -10.94 -12.66 3.13
CA LYS A 302 -12.11 -13.27 3.81
C LYS A 302 -11.91 -13.34 5.32
N TYR A 303 -10.70 -13.67 5.77
CA TYR A 303 -10.35 -13.72 7.19
C TYR A 303 -10.49 -12.34 7.86
N ILE A 304 -9.88 -11.30 7.27
CA ILE A 304 -9.97 -9.91 7.74
C ILE A 304 -11.41 -9.39 7.70
N SER A 305 -12.14 -9.66 6.61
CA SER A 305 -13.53 -9.20 6.45
C SER A 305 -14.47 -9.82 7.49
N ARG A 306 -14.24 -11.07 7.89
CA ARG A 306 -15.01 -11.74 8.95
C ARG A 306 -14.80 -11.09 10.31
N ILE A 307 -13.58 -10.63 10.60
CA ILE A 307 -13.28 -9.89 11.83
C ILE A 307 -13.90 -8.49 11.77
N GLY A 308 -13.86 -7.85 10.60
CA GLY A 308 -14.35 -6.51 10.34
C GLY A 308 -13.27 -5.44 10.48
N ILE A 309 -13.02 -4.71 9.39
CA ILE A 309 -11.91 -3.74 9.31
C ILE A 309 -12.00 -2.64 10.38
N ASN A 310 -13.20 -2.16 10.70
CA ASN A 310 -13.40 -1.16 11.74
C ASN A 310 -13.07 -1.68 13.15
N GLN A 311 -13.24 -2.96 13.41
CA GLN A 311 -12.85 -3.60 14.67
C GLN A 311 -11.33 -3.73 14.74
N ILE A 312 -10.71 -4.14 13.63
CA ILE A 312 -9.26 -4.25 13.48
C ILE A 312 -8.59 -2.88 13.69
N GLU A 313 -9.07 -1.83 13.01
CA GLU A 313 -8.54 -0.46 13.15
C GLU A 313 -8.61 0.02 14.60
N ARG A 314 -9.77 -0.11 15.24
CA ARG A 314 -9.94 0.27 16.66
C ARG A 314 -8.98 -0.47 17.58
N ARG A 315 -8.81 -1.78 17.37
CA ARG A 315 -7.88 -2.60 18.18
C ARG A 315 -6.43 -2.16 17.97
N ILE A 316 -5.99 -1.99 16.74
CA ILE A 316 -4.63 -1.55 16.41
C ILE A 316 -4.35 -0.18 17.02
N LEU A 317 -5.26 0.79 16.86
CA LEU A 317 -5.09 2.14 17.40
C LEU A 317 -5.07 2.14 18.94
N SER A 318 -5.91 1.33 19.59
CA SER A 318 -5.87 1.17 21.07
C SER A 318 -4.52 0.64 21.55
N ILE A 319 -3.96 -0.38 20.88
CA ILE A 319 -2.66 -0.96 21.23
C ILE A 319 -1.54 0.07 20.99
N THR A 320 -1.58 0.82 19.89
CA THR A 320 -0.57 1.84 19.61
C THR A 320 -0.68 3.03 20.55
N ASP A 321 -1.88 3.46 20.95
CA ASP A 321 -2.07 4.50 21.97
C ASP A 321 -1.47 4.05 23.30
N TYR A 322 -1.74 2.80 23.74
CA TYR A 322 -1.13 2.23 24.95
C TYR A 322 0.41 2.23 24.89
N LEU A 323 0.98 1.83 23.75
CA LEU A 323 2.42 1.88 23.55
C LEU A 323 2.97 3.31 23.63
N ILE A 324 2.32 4.29 23.00
CA ILE A 324 2.73 5.69 23.00
C ILE A 324 2.81 6.21 24.46
N ASP A 325 1.77 5.97 25.26
CA ASP A 325 1.73 6.38 26.66
C ASP A 325 2.91 5.77 27.45
N LYS A 326 3.20 4.49 27.24
CA LYS A 326 4.34 3.80 27.90
C LYS A 326 5.70 4.37 27.48
N LEU A 327 5.88 4.70 26.18
CA LEU A 327 7.12 5.29 25.67
C LEU A 327 7.33 6.71 26.21
N GLN A 328 6.26 7.51 26.31
CA GLN A 328 6.27 8.86 26.92
C GLN A 328 6.67 8.79 28.41
N ASN A 329 6.15 7.82 29.15
CA ASN A 329 6.52 7.59 30.56
C ASN A 329 8.01 7.17 30.73
N LEU A 330 8.66 6.70 29.66
CA LEU A 330 10.10 6.45 29.64
C LEU A 330 10.92 7.65 29.14
N ASN A 331 10.28 8.79 28.86
CA ASN A 331 10.90 9.98 28.25
C ASN A 331 11.64 9.65 26.94
N LEU A 332 11.11 8.73 26.13
CA LEU A 332 11.67 8.41 24.82
C LEU A 332 11.12 9.37 23.76
N GLU A 333 11.99 9.85 22.87
CA GLU A 333 11.59 10.70 21.74
C GLU A 333 10.79 9.87 20.72
N ILE A 334 9.49 10.20 20.57
CA ILE A 334 8.62 9.57 19.57
C ILE A 334 8.73 10.35 18.26
N LEU A 335 9.13 9.65 17.19
CA LEU A 335 9.32 10.23 15.86
C LEU A 335 8.04 10.21 15.01
N SER A 336 7.07 9.37 15.38
CA SER A 336 5.74 9.38 14.76
C SER A 336 4.96 10.63 15.17
N PRO A 337 4.09 11.20 14.30
CA PRO A 337 3.22 12.30 14.69
C PRO A 337 2.12 11.78 15.64
N ILE A 338 2.19 12.21 16.90
CA ILE A 338 1.27 11.75 17.97
C ILE A 338 0.33 12.83 18.48
N GLU A 339 0.53 14.09 18.11
CA GLU A 339 -0.20 15.25 18.63
C GLU A 339 -1.68 15.24 18.22
N ASP A 340 -1.96 14.74 17.00
CA ASP A 340 -3.31 14.63 16.47
C ASP A 340 -3.62 13.16 16.14
N LYS A 341 -4.66 12.62 16.75
CA LYS A 341 -5.09 11.22 16.55
C LYS A 341 -5.43 10.90 15.10
N ARG A 342 -5.84 11.90 14.30
CA ARG A 342 -6.13 11.70 12.86
C ARG A 342 -4.91 11.28 12.07
N TYR A 343 -3.70 11.64 12.52
CA TYR A 343 -2.43 11.31 11.87
C TYR A 343 -1.80 10.00 12.35
N ARG A 344 -2.43 9.34 13.34
CA ARG A 344 -1.94 8.07 13.90
C ARG A 344 -2.33 6.87 13.03
N SER A 345 -1.50 5.84 13.11
CA SER A 345 -1.71 4.57 12.39
C SER A 345 -1.25 3.38 13.25
N GLY A 346 -1.19 2.20 12.66
CA GLY A 346 -0.59 1.02 13.29
C GLY A 346 0.93 1.05 13.41
N ILE A 347 1.59 2.15 13.06
CA ILE A 347 3.05 2.29 13.10
C ILE A 347 3.45 3.35 14.12
N VAL A 348 4.30 2.98 15.07
CA VAL A 348 4.95 3.88 16.03
C VAL A 348 6.46 3.77 15.87
N VAL A 349 7.13 4.90 15.70
CA VAL A 349 8.59 5.00 15.58
C VAL A 349 9.12 5.88 16.70
N PHE A 350 10.14 5.43 17.40
CA PHE A 350 10.76 6.15 18.50
C PHE A 350 12.29 5.98 18.50
N LYS A 351 13.02 6.91 19.12
CA LYS A 351 14.45 6.79 19.40
C LYS A 351 14.68 6.13 20.75
N SER A 352 15.65 5.23 20.81
CA SER A 352 16.14 4.71 22.07
C SER A 352 17.14 5.68 22.70
N ASN A 353 17.12 5.79 24.04
CA ASN A 353 18.13 6.56 24.80
C ASN A 353 19.50 5.82 24.88
N LYS A 354 19.58 4.57 24.41
CA LYS A 354 20.83 3.80 24.38
C LYS A 354 21.76 4.37 23.31
N ARG A 355 23.06 4.49 23.66
CA ARG A 355 24.12 4.90 22.71
C ARG A 355 24.49 3.77 21.73
N LYS A 356 23.48 3.19 21.07
CA LYS A 356 23.61 2.09 20.10
C LYS A 356 22.83 2.42 18.82
N LYS A 357 23.26 1.84 17.71
CA LYS A 357 22.51 1.94 16.45
C LYS A 357 21.14 1.23 16.58
N PRO A 358 20.08 1.74 15.97
CA PRO A 358 18.76 1.06 16.00
C PRO A 358 18.82 -0.40 15.54
N THR A 359 19.67 -0.73 14.55
CA THR A 359 19.90 -2.10 14.06
C THR A 359 20.43 -3.04 15.14
N ASP A 360 21.32 -2.56 16.00
CA ASP A 360 21.92 -3.36 17.06
C ASP A 360 20.89 -3.65 18.17
N ILE A 361 20.10 -2.60 18.52
CA ILE A 361 19.01 -2.73 19.51
C ILE A 361 17.95 -3.74 19.02
N VAL A 362 17.54 -3.64 17.75
CA VAL A 362 16.57 -4.58 17.14
C VAL A 362 17.12 -6.01 17.18
N THR A 363 18.42 -6.19 16.90
CA THR A 363 19.07 -7.50 16.96
C THR A 363 19.12 -8.05 18.39
N GLU A 364 19.41 -7.20 19.40
CA GLU A 364 19.39 -7.59 20.81
C GLU A 364 17.98 -7.98 21.28
N LEU A 365 16.96 -7.18 20.95
CA LEU A 365 15.55 -7.48 21.26
C LEU A 365 15.13 -8.83 20.68
N GLN A 366 15.51 -9.11 19.44
CA GLN A 366 15.20 -10.39 18.80
C GLN A 366 15.90 -11.56 19.48
N LYS A 367 17.22 -11.46 19.72
CA LYS A 367 18.05 -12.58 20.21
C LYS A 367 17.81 -12.87 21.69
N ARG A 368 17.71 -11.83 22.52
CA ARG A 368 17.63 -11.97 23.97
C ARG A 368 16.22 -12.02 24.51
N GLU A 369 15.31 -11.23 23.94
CA GLU A 369 13.95 -11.04 24.47
C GLU A 369 12.87 -11.69 23.59
N ARG A 370 13.26 -12.22 22.41
CA ARG A 370 12.32 -12.77 21.41
C ARG A 370 11.26 -11.75 20.96
N ILE A 371 11.66 -10.48 20.85
CA ILE A 371 10.80 -9.38 20.40
C ILE A 371 11.23 -8.97 18.99
N ILE A 372 10.30 -9.01 18.03
CA ILE A 372 10.55 -8.69 16.62
C ILE A 372 10.00 -7.31 16.32
N VAL A 373 10.90 -6.36 16.05
CA VAL A 373 10.63 -4.98 15.61
C VAL A 373 11.52 -4.64 14.42
N SER A 374 11.47 -3.43 13.88
CA SER A 374 12.29 -3.03 12.72
C SER A 374 13.07 -1.74 13.01
N ALA A 375 14.30 -1.63 12.53
CA ALA A 375 15.01 -0.36 12.46
C ALA A 375 14.55 0.45 11.25
N ARG A 376 14.29 1.76 11.41
CA ARG A 376 13.99 2.69 10.32
C ARG A 376 14.61 4.06 10.59
N GLY A 377 15.52 4.47 9.69
CA GLY A 377 16.26 5.71 9.86
C GLY A 377 16.98 5.74 11.21
N LYS A 378 16.69 6.75 12.02
CA LYS A 378 17.25 6.92 13.38
C LYS A 378 16.44 6.25 14.50
N GLY A 379 15.37 5.50 14.16
CA GLY A 379 14.41 4.98 15.12
C GLY A 379 14.16 3.48 15.05
N ILE A 380 13.48 2.99 16.09
CA ILE A 380 12.89 1.65 16.18
C ILE A 380 11.44 1.78 15.79
N ARG A 381 11.01 1.01 14.80
CA ARG A 381 9.63 0.97 14.32
C ARG A 381 8.93 -0.24 14.90
N VAL A 382 7.85 0.03 15.61
CA VAL A 382 6.90 -0.94 16.16
C VAL A 382 5.62 -0.89 15.35
N SER A 383 5.11 -2.03 14.96
CA SER A 383 3.91 -2.14 14.13
C SER A 383 3.09 -3.37 14.55
N PRO A 384 2.30 -3.24 15.63
CA PRO A 384 1.38 -4.29 16.08
C PRO A 384 0.22 -4.47 15.12
N HIS A 385 -0.42 -5.64 15.18
CA HIS A 385 -1.67 -5.93 14.49
C HIS A 385 -2.76 -6.30 15.51
N PHE A 386 -3.99 -6.60 15.06
CA PHE A 386 -5.12 -6.93 15.94
C PHE A 386 -4.85 -8.07 16.93
N TYR A 387 -3.96 -8.99 16.60
CA TYR A 387 -3.61 -10.16 17.44
C TYR A 387 -2.62 -9.84 18.56
N ASN A 388 -2.03 -8.65 18.57
CA ASN A 388 -1.20 -8.20 19.69
C ASN A 388 -2.07 -7.69 20.85
N ASN A 389 -1.48 -7.64 22.03
CA ASN A 389 -2.11 -7.19 23.24
C ASN A 389 -1.21 -6.26 24.05
N GLU A 390 -1.72 -5.76 25.16
CA GLU A 390 -1.04 -4.85 26.06
C GLU A 390 0.19 -5.50 26.71
N GLU A 391 0.14 -6.82 26.98
CA GLU A 391 1.28 -7.59 27.52
C GLU A 391 2.46 -7.60 26.54
N ASP A 392 2.21 -7.73 25.23
CA ASP A 392 3.26 -7.61 24.21
C ASP A 392 3.97 -6.26 24.29
N MET A 393 3.24 -5.17 24.55
CA MET A 393 3.79 -3.82 24.69
C MET A 393 4.58 -3.69 26.00
N ASP A 394 4.06 -4.21 27.11
CA ASP A 394 4.75 -4.19 28.40
C ASP A 394 6.08 -4.96 28.35
N ARG A 395 6.12 -6.10 27.66
CA ARG A 395 7.36 -6.86 27.43
C ARG A 395 8.38 -6.05 26.63
N LEU A 396 7.96 -5.37 25.56
CA LEU A 396 8.84 -4.48 24.81
C LEU A 396 9.40 -3.36 25.70
N VAL A 397 8.52 -2.68 26.44
CA VAL A 397 8.91 -1.58 27.34
C VAL A 397 9.88 -2.04 28.43
N ALA A 398 9.65 -3.21 29.02
CA ALA A 398 10.56 -3.81 30.02
C ALA A 398 11.94 -4.12 29.43
N ALA A 399 11.99 -4.62 28.19
CA ALA A 399 13.25 -4.89 27.48
C ALA A 399 14.03 -3.61 27.10
N LEU A 400 13.34 -2.52 26.84
CA LEU A 400 13.98 -1.22 26.55
C LEU A 400 14.63 -0.58 27.79
N LYS A 401 14.14 -0.89 29.02
CA LYS A 401 14.71 -0.40 30.29
C LYS A 401 16.05 -1.07 30.65
N ARG A 402 16.29 -2.28 30.16
CA ARG A 402 17.55 -3.04 30.35
C ARG A 402 18.61 -2.57 29.36
#